data_d8ad530031921e4863e6faf3faad7d04
#
_entry.id   d8ad530031921e4863e6faf3faad7d04
#
_cell.length_a   1.000
_cell.length_b   1.000
_cell.length_c   1.000
_cell.angle_alpha   90.00
_cell.angle_beta   90.00
_cell.angle_gamma   90.00
#
_symmetry.space_group_name_H-M   'P 1'
#
loop_
_entity.id
_entity.type
_entity.pdbx_description
1 polymer ?
#
loop_
_entity_poly.entity_id
_entity_poly.type
_entity_poly.pdbx_seq_one_letter_code
_entity_poly.pdbx_strand_id
1 'polypeptide(L)'
;AMCEPAGIAMHAVRLANIDIGDTIAIFGAGPIGLLLAMIAKNTRGCKVLLVDVDSKKVDFAKSIGFADAINSLETDPIEWISEQTDGIMADVSFEGAGVSKSVENCLLATRKFGKVIGVGIPHKDITVSMQAYQVLLRRQLSLIGTWNSLFSSLPKNEWKLTANLIANGTIDVSPLVSHRVSLSVGIAPIEMMAKREEFFNKIMYMP
;
A
#
# COMPACT_ATOMS: atom_id res chain seq x y z
N ALA A 1 -15.82 -6.10 -9.12
CA ALA A 1 -15.75 -5.74 -7.70
C ALA A 1 -14.40 -5.13 -7.33
N MET A 2 -13.26 -5.61 -7.87
CA MET A 2 -11.93 -5.10 -7.52
C MET A 2 -11.59 -3.69 -8.05
N CYS A 3 -12.38 -3.12 -8.96
CA CYS A 3 -12.13 -1.76 -9.49
C CYS A 3 -12.20 -0.68 -8.42
N GLU A 4 -13.08 -0.83 -7.41
CA GLU A 4 -13.20 0.16 -6.33
C GLU A 4 -11.90 0.24 -5.50
N PRO A 5 -11.42 -0.84 -4.84
CA PRO A 5 -10.19 -0.75 -4.05
C PRO A 5 -8.95 -0.44 -4.91
N ALA A 6 -8.93 -0.90 -6.16
CA ALA A 6 -7.84 -0.56 -7.08
C ALA A 6 -7.90 0.90 -7.54
N GLY A 7 -9.09 1.51 -7.57
CA GLY A 7 -9.26 2.95 -7.79
C GLY A 7 -8.65 3.79 -6.68
N ILE A 8 -8.80 3.37 -5.42
CA ILE A 8 -8.16 4.03 -4.27
C ILE A 8 -6.64 3.99 -4.41
N ALA A 9 -6.08 2.81 -4.71
CA ALA A 9 -4.65 2.66 -4.94
C ALA A 9 -4.16 3.50 -6.14
N MET A 10 -4.92 3.53 -7.25
CA MET A 10 -4.63 4.35 -8.41
C MET A 10 -4.59 5.84 -8.07
N HIS A 11 -5.54 6.31 -7.26
CA HIS A 11 -5.60 7.71 -6.82
C HIS A 11 -4.34 8.07 -6.02
N ALA A 12 -3.94 7.24 -5.06
CA ALA A 12 -2.75 7.45 -4.25
C ALA A 12 -1.47 7.48 -5.11
N VAL A 13 -1.31 6.54 -6.05
CA VAL A 13 -0.18 6.49 -7.00
C VAL A 13 -0.13 7.76 -7.86
N ARG A 14 -1.27 8.24 -8.31
CA ARG A 14 -1.33 9.48 -9.11
C ARG A 14 -1.01 10.73 -8.31
N LEU A 15 -1.50 10.85 -7.07
CA LEU A 15 -1.15 11.96 -6.18
C LEU A 15 0.33 11.95 -5.80
N ALA A 16 0.92 10.77 -5.64
CA ALA A 16 2.35 10.62 -5.40
C ALA A 16 3.18 11.16 -6.57
N ASN A 17 2.61 11.17 -7.79
CA ASN A 17 3.33 11.56 -9.01
C ASN A 17 4.68 10.85 -9.10
N ILE A 18 4.64 9.52 -8.98
CA ILE A 18 5.84 8.67 -9.10
C ILE A 18 6.37 8.68 -10.51
N ASP A 19 7.70 8.66 -10.64
CA ASP A 19 8.39 8.61 -11.93
C ASP A 19 8.84 7.18 -12.25
N ILE A 20 9.31 6.99 -13.49
CA ILE A 20 9.83 5.69 -13.94
C ILE A 20 11.10 5.37 -13.16
N GLY A 21 11.12 4.17 -12.57
CA GLY A 21 12.29 3.69 -11.83
C GLY A 21 12.39 4.17 -10.39
N ASP A 22 11.43 4.96 -9.89
CA ASP A 22 11.38 5.33 -8.46
C ASP A 22 11.39 4.09 -7.56
N THR A 23 12.05 4.20 -6.41
CA THR A 23 11.90 3.23 -5.32
C THR A 23 10.79 3.67 -4.39
N ILE A 24 9.83 2.80 -4.17
CA ILE A 24 8.70 3.05 -3.27
C ILE A 24 8.72 2.11 -2.08
N ALA A 25 8.46 2.65 -0.90
CA ALA A 25 8.24 1.87 0.32
C ALA A 25 6.74 1.89 0.67
N ILE A 26 6.16 0.72 0.96
CA ILE A 26 4.74 0.60 1.32
C ILE A 26 4.64 -0.05 2.69
N PHE A 27 4.12 0.69 3.66
CA PHE A 27 3.87 0.23 5.02
C PHE A 27 2.41 -0.21 5.15
N GLY A 28 2.22 -1.53 5.13
CA GLY A 28 0.94 -2.22 5.09
C GLY A 28 0.78 -3.06 3.83
N ALA A 29 0.97 -4.39 3.93
CA ALA A 29 0.79 -5.37 2.85
C ALA A 29 -0.63 -5.94 2.78
N GLY A 30 -1.63 -5.14 3.14
CA GLY A 30 -3.04 -5.45 2.95
C GLY A 30 -3.49 -5.26 1.49
N PRO A 31 -4.79 -5.45 1.21
CA PRO A 31 -5.33 -5.36 -0.16
C PRO A 31 -4.96 -4.06 -0.89
N ILE A 32 -5.06 -2.92 -0.22
CA ILE A 32 -4.73 -1.62 -0.82
C ILE A 32 -3.22 -1.49 -1.07
N GLY A 33 -2.38 -1.89 -0.08
CA GLY A 33 -0.93 -1.84 -0.24
C GLY A 33 -0.43 -2.72 -1.39
N LEU A 34 -1.00 -3.91 -1.56
CA LEU A 34 -0.67 -4.79 -2.67
C LEU A 34 -1.14 -4.24 -4.02
N LEU A 35 -2.30 -3.58 -4.07
CA LEU A 35 -2.77 -2.90 -5.28
C LEU A 35 -1.89 -1.69 -5.64
N LEU A 36 -1.43 -0.91 -4.64
CA LEU A 36 -0.42 0.14 -4.83
C LEU A 36 0.85 -0.43 -5.45
N ALA A 37 1.36 -1.52 -4.87
CA ALA A 37 2.54 -2.23 -5.34
C ALA A 37 2.40 -2.69 -6.80
N MET A 38 1.29 -3.36 -7.14
CA MET A 38 1.01 -3.82 -8.49
C MET A 38 0.94 -2.67 -9.50
N ILE A 39 0.23 -1.59 -9.16
CA ILE A 39 0.09 -0.44 -10.04
C ILE A 39 1.45 0.23 -10.26
N ALA A 40 2.19 0.54 -9.19
CA ALA A 40 3.48 1.21 -9.30
C ALA A 40 4.50 0.38 -10.07
N LYS A 41 4.64 -0.91 -9.75
CA LYS A 41 5.55 -1.83 -10.43
C LYS A 41 5.24 -1.96 -11.92
N ASN A 42 3.98 -2.24 -12.25
CA ASN A 42 3.59 -2.62 -13.61
C ASN A 42 3.33 -1.43 -14.53
N THR A 43 3.08 -0.24 -13.98
CA THR A 43 2.84 0.96 -14.80
C THR A 43 4.03 1.92 -14.85
N ARG A 44 4.97 1.83 -13.88
CA ARG A 44 6.10 2.74 -13.76
C ARG A 44 7.45 2.04 -13.61
N GLY A 45 7.47 0.71 -13.53
CA GLY A 45 8.72 -0.03 -13.34
C GLY A 45 9.43 0.26 -12.01
N CYS A 46 8.68 0.65 -10.99
CA CYS A 46 9.23 0.99 -9.68
C CYS A 46 9.82 -0.23 -8.97
N LYS A 47 10.91 -0.02 -8.23
CA LYS A 47 11.32 -0.93 -7.17
C LYS A 47 10.33 -0.79 -6.01
N VAL A 48 9.76 -1.91 -5.57
CA VAL A 48 8.74 -1.92 -4.51
C VAL A 48 9.26 -2.63 -3.29
N LEU A 49 9.30 -1.94 -2.16
CA LEU A 49 9.69 -2.43 -0.84
C LEU A 49 8.44 -2.49 0.05
N LEU A 50 8.02 -3.69 0.44
CA LEU A 50 6.82 -3.91 1.24
C LEU A 50 7.19 -4.20 2.70
N VAL A 51 6.44 -3.58 3.62
CA VAL A 51 6.62 -3.74 5.06
C VAL A 51 5.27 -4.03 5.72
N ASP A 52 5.17 -5.09 6.48
CA ASP A 52 4.00 -5.36 7.35
C ASP A 52 4.48 -5.95 8.68
N VAL A 53 3.61 -5.99 9.69
CA VAL A 53 3.86 -6.65 10.98
C VAL A 53 3.35 -8.11 11.00
N ASP A 54 2.59 -8.52 10.00
CA ASP A 54 1.99 -9.84 9.88
C ASP A 54 2.77 -10.70 8.87
N SER A 55 3.48 -11.71 9.38
CA SER A 55 4.29 -12.63 8.54
C SER A 55 3.46 -13.32 7.46
N LYS A 56 2.16 -13.63 7.72
CA LYS A 56 1.30 -14.24 6.70
C LYS A 56 1.05 -13.32 5.51
N LYS A 57 0.92 -11.99 5.76
CA LYS A 57 0.79 -11.00 4.70
C LYS A 57 2.10 -10.82 3.92
N VAL A 58 3.24 -10.84 4.62
CA VAL A 58 4.55 -10.79 4.00
C VAL A 58 4.77 -11.99 3.09
N ASP A 59 4.48 -13.21 3.58
CA ASP A 59 4.60 -14.44 2.80
C ASP A 59 3.67 -14.44 1.60
N PHE A 60 2.44 -13.96 1.78
CA PHE A 60 1.49 -13.79 0.69
C PHE A 60 2.02 -12.80 -0.35
N ALA A 61 2.55 -11.66 0.05
CA ALA A 61 3.13 -10.69 -0.87
C ALA A 61 4.28 -11.30 -1.69
N LYS A 62 5.16 -12.07 -1.04
CA LYS A 62 6.24 -12.81 -1.71
C LYS A 62 5.70 -13.84 -2.71
N SER A 63 4.66 -14.58 -2.36
CA SER A 63 4.05 -15.61 -3.21
C SER A 63 3.44 -15.05 -4.51
N ILE A 64 3.05 -13.78 -4.52
CA ILE A 64 2.49 -13.09 -5.70
C ILE A 64 3.51 -12.18 -6.41
N GLY A 65 4.82 -12.37 -6.15
CA GLY A 65 5.89 -11.74 -6.92
C GLY A 65 6.49 -10.46 -6.34
N PHE A 66 6.23 -10.16 -5.06
CA PHE A 66 6.89 -9.07 -4.32
C PHE A 66 7.94 -9.66 -3.37
N ALA A 67 9.09 -10.04 -3.93
CA ALA A 67 10.18 -10.67 -3.16
C ALA A 67 10.73 -9.77 -2.06
N ASP A 68 10.78 -8.45 -2.32
CA ASP A 68 11.27 -7.45 -1.38
C ASP A 68 10.16 -7.06 -0.39
N ALA A 69 9.83 -7.99 0.51
CA ALA A 69 8.84 -7.81 1.57
C ALA A 69 9.40 -8.31 2.91
N ILE A 70 9.20 -7.54 3.98
CA ILE A 70 9.70 -7.87 5.34
C ILE A 70 8.62 -7.74 6.41
N ASN A 71 8.83 -8.49 7.51
CA ASN A 71 8.12 -8.29 8.76
C ASN A 71 8.90 -7.29 9.63
N SER A 72 8.29 -6.14 9.92
CA SER A 72 8.94 -5.08 10.73
C SER A 72 9.04 -5.36 12.22
N LEU A 73 8.47 -6.48 12.70
CA LEU A 73 8.72 -6.99 14.06
C LEU A 73 10.00 -7.82 14.15
N GLU A 74 10.51 -8.30 13.02
CA GLU A 74 11.70 -9.16 12.93
C GLU A 74 12.91 -8.42 12.37
N THR A 75 12.67 -7.43 11.50
CA THR A 75 13.72 -6.66 10.81
C THR A 75 13.42 -5.18 10.92
N ASP A 76 14.39 -4.34 11.28
CA ASP A 76 14.22 -2.89 11.28
C ASP A 76 13.94 -2.40 9.84
N PRO A 77 12.78 -1.82 9.56
CA PRO A 77 12.43 -1.43 8.21
C PRO A 77 13.26 -0.27 7.67
N ILE A 78 13.81 0.59 8.54
CA ILE A 78 14.59 1.75 8.11
C ILE A 78 15.99 1.32 7.69
N GLU A 79 16.63 0.45 8.48
CA GLU A 79 17.91 -0.13 8.14
C GLU A 79 17.81 -0.95 6.85
N TRP A 80 16.79 -1.81 6.76
CA TRP A 80 16.57 -2.62 5.57
C TRP A 80 16.32 -1.77 4.32
N ILE A 81 15.48 -0.73 4.38
CA ILE A 81 15.23 0.16 3.23
C ILE A 81 16.52 0.90 2.85
N SER A 82 17.31 1.31 3.83
CA SER A 82 18.63 1.91 3.60
C SER A 82 19.54 0.98 2.81
N GLU A 83 19.65 -0.29 3.22
CA GLU A 83 20.43 -1.32 2.51
C GLU A 83 19.91 -1.54 1.08
N GLN A 84 18.57 -1.62 0.91
CA GLN A 84 17.96 -1.83 -0.39
C GLN A 84 18.11 -0.65 -1.36
N THR A 85 18.55 0.50 -0.87
CA THR A 85 18.65 1.76 -1.62
C THR A 85 20.04 2.42 -1.56
N ASP A 86 21.06 1.66 -1.13
CA ASP A 86 22.42 2.18 -0.97
C ASP A 86 22.50 3.46 -0.12
N GLY A 87 21.63 3.56 0.91
CA GLY A 87 21.54 4.69 1.82
C GLY A 87 20.73 5.89 1.32
N ILE A 88 20.22 5.85 0.08
CA ILE A 88 19.46 6.96 -0.54
C ILE A 88 18.07 7.09 0.08
N MET A 89 17.45 6.00 0.48
CA MET A 89 16.07 5.84 0.94
C MET A 89 15.03 5.89 -0.20
N ALA A 90 13.74 5.67 0.14
CA ALA A 90 12.68 5.62 -0.86
C ALA A 90 12.31 7.00 -1.42
N ASP A 91 12.00 7.07 -2.71
CA ASP A 91 11.48 8.27 -3.37
C ASP A 91 10.11 8.65 -2.83
N VAL A 92 9.27 7.63 -2.64
CA VAL A 92 7.91 7.76 -2.10
C VAL A 92 7.65 6.67 -1.08
N SER A 93 7.08 7.05 0.07
CA SER A 93 6.56 6.09 1.05
C SER A 93 5.05 6.18 1.13
N PHE A 94 4.35 5.03 1.10
CA PHE A 94 2.91 4.93 1.28
C PHE A 94 2.60 4.39 2.67
N GLU A 95 1.82 5.16 3.42
CA GLU A 95 1.31 4.77 4.75
C GLU A 95 -0.09 4.14 4.57
N GLY A 96 -0.20 2.83 4.74
CA GLY A 96 -1.43 2.06 4.53
C GLY A 96 -1.97 1.36 5.78
N ALA A 97 -1.34 1.52 6.94
CA ALA A 97 -1.73 0.84 8.18
C ALA A 97 -2.56 1.70 9.15
N GLY A 98 -2.50 3.03 9.03
CA GLY A 98 -3.26 3.97 9.87
C GLY A 98 -2.81 4.00 11.33
N VAL A 99 -1.52 3.82 11.61
CA VAL A 99 -0.97 3.85 12.97
C VAL A 99 0.25 4.75 13.09
N SER A 100 0.50 5.31 14.27
CA SER A 100 1.62 6.24 14.52
C SER A 100 2.96 5.68 14.06
N LYS A 101 3.23 4.41 14.36
CA LYS A 101 4.51 3.78 14.01
C LYS A 101 4.75 3.69 12.50
N SER A 102 3.73 3.38 11.71
CA SER A 102 3.86 3.36 10.25
C SER A 102 4.04 4.75 9.65
N VAL A 103 3.38 5.77 10.21
CA VAL A 103 3.61 7.17 9.82
C VAL A 103 5.06 7.58 10.10
N GLU A 104 5.58 7.30 11.31
CA GLU A 104 6.99 7.54 11.63
C GLU A 104 7.94 6.85 10.67
N ASN A 105 7.72 5.54 10.45
CA ASN A 105 8.54 4.76 9.55
C ASN A 105 8.52 5.31 8.12
N CYS A 106 7.37 5.75 7.61
CA CYS A 106 7.28 6.43 6.32
C CYS A 106 8.14 7.69 6.26
N LEU A 107 8.09 8.54 7.30
CA LEU A 107 8.93 9.75 7.37
C LEU A 107 10.43 9.40 7.36
N LEU A 108 10.82 8.41 8.17
CA LEU A 108 12.22 7.98 8.29
C LEU A 108 12.74 7.29 7.03
N ALA A 109 11.88 6.51 6.34
CA ALA A 109 12.20 5.76 5.14
C ALA A 109 12.27 6.58 3.86
N THR A 110 11.82 7.85 3.88
CA THR A 110 11.73 8.68 2.69
C THR A 110 12.98 9.54 2.52
N ARG A 111 13.54 9.55 1.30
CA ARG A 111 14.72 10.36 0.96
C ARG A 111 14.45 11.87 1.00
N LYS A 112 15.53 12.67 0.93
CA LYS A 112 15.40 14.13 0.81
C LYS A 112 14.58 14.51 -0.43
N PHE A 113 13.65 15.47 -0.26
CA PHE A 113 12.66 15.91 -1.24
C PHE A 113 11.68 14.83 -1.69
N GLY A 114 11.61 13.71 -0.97
CA GLY A 114 10.66 12.65 -1.23
C GLY A 114 9.26 12.95 -0.71
N LYS A 115 8.34 12.01 -0.91
CA LYS A 115 6.93 12.16 -0.56
C LYS A 115 6.46 11.05 0.36
N VAL A 116 5.63 11.41 1.32
CA VAL A 116 4.88 10.46 2.15
C VAL A 116 3.40 10.60 1.82
N ILE A 117 2.76 9.50 1.45
CA ILE A 117 1.36 9.46 1.01
C ILE A 117 0.55 8.71 2.07
N GLY A 118 -0.32 9.40 2.77
CA GLY A 118 -1.23 8.82 3.76
C GLY A 118 -2.45 8.20 3.08
N VAL A 119 -2.65 6.90 3.26
CA VAL A 119 -3.76 6.11 2.71
C VAL A 119 -4.55 5.42 3.83
N GLY A 120 -3.85 5.00 4.88
CA GLY A 120 -4.43 4.30 6.02
C GLY A 120 -5.37 5.21 6.82
N ILE A 121 -6.53 4.70 7.22
CA ILE A 121 -7.48 5.42 8.06
C ILE A 121 -7.14 5.16 9.52
N PRO A 122 -6.75 6.17 10.30
CA PRO A 122 -6.42 5.98 11.70
C PRO A 122 -7.67 5.78 12.56
N HIS A 123 -7.56 4.89 13.55
CA HIS A 123 -8.60 4.66 14.57
C HIS A 123 -8.22 5.24 15.94
N LYS A 124 -7.06 5.88 16.04
CA LYS A 124 -6.53 6.58 17.22
C LYS A 124 -5.74 7.79 16.77
N ASP A 125 -5.42 8.68 17.70
CA ASP A 125 -4.56 9.82 17.42
C ASP A 125 -3.22 9.39 16.84
N ILE A 126 -2.77 10.10 15.82
CA ILE A 126 -1.45 9.91 15.22
C ILE A 126 -0.46 10.80 15.93
N THR A 127 0.52 10.18 16.56
CA THR A 127 1.65 10.87 17.19
C THR A 127 2.93 10.48 16.48
N VAL A 128 3.82 11.42 16.29
CA VAL A 128 5.15 11.18 15.73
C VAL A 128 6.22 11.69 16.70
N SER A 129 7.36 11.02 16.76
CA SER A 129 8.48 11.46 17.58
C SER A 129 9.07 12.76 17.07
N MET A 130 9.76 13.48 17.95
CA MET A 130 10.53 14.67 17.57
C MET A 130 11.54 14.34 16.47
N GLN A 131 12.16 13.16 16.52
CA GLN A 131 13.10 12.70 15.48
C GLN A 131 12.44 12.62 14.12
N ALA A 132 11.29 11.94 13.99
CA ALA A 132 10.57 11.81 12.72
C ALA A 132 10.10 13.17 12.20
N TYR A 133 9.63 14.04 13.08
CA TYR A 133 9.26 15.40 12.70
C TYR A 133 10.46 16.23 12.22
N GLN A 134 11.63 16.11 12.87
CA GLN A 134 12.85 16.74 12.39
C GLN A 134 13.30 16.23 11.02
N VAL A 135 13.10 14.92 10.73
CA VAL A 135 13.38 14.35 9.42
C VAL A 135 12.46 14.97 8.36
N LEU A 136 11.16 15.10 8.64
CA LEU A 136 10.21 15.80 7.75
C LEU A 136 10.75 17.18 7.34
N LEU A 137 11.22 17.98 8.34
CA LEU A 137 11.73 19.32 8.08
C LEU A 137 13.08 19.33 7.35
N ARG A 138 14.05 18.54 7.85
CA ARG A 138 15.43 18.56 7.33
C ARG A 138 15.54 17.94 5.94
N ARG A 139 14.73 16.94 5.64
CA ARG A 139 14.65 16.31 4.32
C ARG A 139 13.68 17.04 3.39
N GLN A 140 12.94 18.05 3.88
CA GLN A 140 11.95 18.82 3.12
C GLN A 140 10.94 17.88 2.44
N LEU A 141 10.35 16.96 3.23
CA LEU A 141 9.40 15.97 2.73
C LEU A 141 8.04 16.62 2.44
N SER A 142 7.34 16.09 1.45
CA SER A 142 5.92 16.39 1.23
C SER A 142 5.07 15.31 1.89
N LEU A 143 4.19 15.70 2.82
CA LEU A 143 3.19 14.81 3.41
C LEU A 143 1.83 15.08 2.76
N ILE A 144 1.28 14.09 2.06
CA ILE A 144 0.08 14.21 1.23
C ILE A 144 -0.97 13.21 1.72
N GLY A 145 -2.15 13.69 2.08
CA GLY A 145 -3.30 12.84 2.38
C GLY A 145 -4.02 12.42 1.10
N THR A 146 -4.57 11.21 1.10
CA THR A 146 -5.45 10.71 0.04
C THR A 146 -6.81 10.38 0.59
N TRP A 147 -7.82 10.49 -0.23
CA TRP A 147 -9.17 10.07 0.13
C TRP A 147 -9.92 9.51 -1.08
N ASN A 148 -10.31 8.24 -0.97
CA ASN A 148 -11.13 7.59 -2.00
C ASN A 148 -10.49 7.55 -3.41
N SER A 149 -11.28 7.72 -4.46
CA SER A 149 -10.85 7.77 -5.86
C SER A 149 -11.69 8.76 -6.65
N LEU A 150 -11.12 9.29 -7.75
CA LEU A 150 -11.82 10.22 -8.61
C LEU A 150 -12.63 9.50 -9.68
N PHE A 151 -13.93 9.76 -9.69
CA PHE A 151 -14.86 9.30 -10.73
C PHE A 151 -15.04 10.34 -11.85
N SER A 152 -14.52 11.55 -11.67
CA SER A 152 -14.55 12.62 -12.67
C SER A 152 -13.78 12.24 -13.95
N SER A 153 -14.24 12.72 -15.08
CA SER A 153 -13.54 12.56 -16.36
C SER A 153 -12.25 13.38 -16.47
N LEU A 154 -12.09 14.39 -15.63
CA LEU A 154 -10.93 15.28 -15.58
C LEU A 154 -10.26 15.26 -14.19
N PRO A 155 -8.91 15.24 -14.12
CA PRO A 155 -7.98 15.11 -15.25
C PRO A 155 -8.02 13.73 -15.90
N LYS A 156 -8.47 12.67 -15.18
CA LYS A 156 -8.69 11.30 -15.68
C LYS A 156 -9.70 10.59 -14.80
N ASN A 157 -10.57 9.80 -15.41
CA ASN A 157 -11.45 8.87 -14.69
C ASN A 157 -10.63 7.67 -14.20
N GLU A 158 -10.35 7.62 -12.89
CA GLU A 158 -9.50 6.59 -12.28
C GLU A 158 -10.16 5.20 -12.28
N TRP A 159 -11.47 5.15 -12.19
CA TRP A 159 -12.21 3.89 -12.30
C TRP A 159 -12.08 3.26 -13.68
N LYS A 160 -12.25 4.07 -14.73
CA LYS A 160 -12.07 3.59 -16.12
C LYS A 160 -10.63 3.18 -16.39
N LEU A 161 -9.66 3.96 -15.87
CA LEU A 161 -8.25 3.62 -16.00
C LEU A 161 -7.95 2.28 -15.32
N THR A 162 -8.37 2.11 -14.08
CA THR A 162 -8.18 0.89 -13.30
C THR A 162 -8.85 -0.32 -13.95
N ALA A 163 -10.11 -0.16 -14.41
CA ALA A 163 -10.82 -1.22 -15.12
C ALA A 163 -10.06 -1.68 -16.38
N ASN A 164 -9.46 -0.75 -17.13
CA ASN A 164 -8.66 -1.07 -18.30
C ASN A 164 -7.37 -1.82 -17.93
N LEU A 165 -6.67 -1.42 -16.84
CA LEU A 165 -5.46 -2.11 -16.39
C LEU A 165 -5.74 -3.54 -15.92
N ILE A 166 -6.91 -3.77 -15.32
CA ILE A 166 -7.35 -5.12 -14.95
C ILE A 166 -7.73 -5.92 -16.22
N ALA A 167 -8.50 -5.31 -17.12
CA ALA A 167 -9.01 -6.01 -18.31
C ALA A 167 -7.91 -6.42 -19.29
N ASN A 168 -6.85 -5.62 -19.42
CA ASN A 168 -5.72 -5.90 -20.31
C ASN A 168 -4.58 -6.69 -19.62
N GLY A 169 -4.77 -7.11 -18.36
CA GLY A 169 -3.81 -7.91 -17.61
C GLY A 169 -2.58 -7.14 -17.10
N THR A 170 -2.55 -5.82 -17.20
CA THR A 170 -1.43 -5.04 -16.65
C THR A 170 -1.33 -5.21 -15.13
N ILE A 171 -2.48 -5.31 -14.44
CA ILE A 171 -2.56 -5.70 -13.04
C ILE A 171 -3.45 -6.93 -12.88
N ASP A 172 -2.89 -8.00 -12.32
CA ASP A 172 -3.66 -9.20 -11.99
C ASP A 172 -4.13 -9.12 -10.53
N VAL A 173 -5.40 -8.82 -10.34
CA VAL A 173 -6.04 -8.73 -9.03
C VAL A 173 -6.59 -10.07 -8.53
N SER A 174 -6.50 -11.13 -9.33
CA SER A 174 -7.08 -12.45 -9.01
C SER A 174 -6.51 -13.07 -7.73
N PRO A 175 -5.18 -12.99 -7.46
CA PRO A 175 -4.60 -13.53 -6.24
C PRO A 175 -5.09 -12.83 -4.97
N LEU A 176 -5.54 -11.56 -5.09
CA LEU A 176 -6.02 -10.79 -3.93
C LEU A 176 -7.39 -11.27 -3.44
N VAL A 177 -8.14 -12.01 -4.24
CA VAL A 177 -9.44 -12.58 -3.84
C VAL A 177 -9.20 -13.92 -3.15
N SER A 178 -8.99 -13.87 -1.83
CA SER A 178 -8.72 -15.06 -1.01
C SER A 178 -9.94 -15.98 -0.85
N HIS A 179 -11.14 -15.40 -0.81
CA HIS A 179 -12.37 -16.15 -0.60
C HIS A 179 -13.44 -15.72 -1.60
N ARG A 180 -14.10 -16.73 -2.21
CA ARG A 180 -15.32 -16.55 -3.00
C ARG A 180 -16.42 -17.35 -2.33
N VAL A 181 -17.42 -16.66 -1.82
CA VAL A 181 -18.48 -17.23 -1.00
C VAL A 181 -19.86 -16.93 -1.60
N SER A 182 -20.82 -17.84 -1.45
CA SER A 182 -22.19 -17.59 -1.87
C SER A 182 -22.87 -16.56 -0.96
N LEU A 183 -23.80 -15.77 -1.49
CA LEU A 183 -24.64 -14.88 -0.68
C LEU A 183 -25.41 -15.61 0.42
N SER A 184 -25.70 -16.92 0.24
CA SER A 184 -26.42 -17.74 1.19
C SER A 184 -25.70 -17.98 2.51
N VAL A 185 -24.36 -17.76 2.57
CA VAL A 185 -23.60 -17.94 3.82
C VAL A 185 -23.82 -16.79 4.83
N GLY A 186 -24.54 -15.75 4.43
CA GLY A 186 -24.87 -14.61 5.28
C GLY A 186 -23.64 -13.85 5.79
N ILE A 187 -23.60 -13.53 7.07
CA ILE A 187 -22.56 -12.71 7.70
C ILE A 187 -21.33 -13.50 8.17
N ALA A 188 -21.33 -14.82 8.09
CA ALA A 188 -20.26 -15.66 8.64
C ALA A 188 -18.84 -15.26 8.18
N PRO A 189 -18.60 -14.89 6.90
CA PRO A 189 -17.28 -14.40 6.47
C PRO A 189 -16.88 -13.08 7.12
N ILE A 190 -17.83 -12.20 7.45
CA ILE A 190 -17.56 -10.94 8.16
C ILE A 190 -17.15 -11.22 9.61
N GLU A 191 -17.82 -12.16 10.26
CA GLU A 191 -17.47 -12.59 11.62
C GLU A 191 -16.10 -13.24 11.67
N MET A 192 -15.75 -14.09 10.70
CA MET A 192 -14.43 -14.69 10.54
C MET A 192 -13.35 -13.61 10.40
N MET A 193 -13.60 -12.57 9.58
CA MET A 193 -12.68 -11.43 9.44
C MET A 193 -12.51 -10.68 10.77
N ALA A 194 -13.58 -10.41 11.48
CA ALA A 194 -13.56 -9.70 12.76
C ALA A 194 -12.78 -10.45 13.83
N LYS A 195 -12.92 -11.77 13.88
CA LYS A 195 -12.20 -12.65 14.81
C LYS A 195 -10.78 -13.00 14.37
N ARG A 196 -10.39 -12.70 13.10
CA ARG A 196 -9.11 -13.07 12.50
C ARG A 196 -8.79 -14.56 12.60
N GLU A 197 -9.78 -15.41 12.40
CA GLU A 197 -9.68 -16.87 12.57
C GLU A 197 -8.71 -17.49 11.55
N GLU A 198 -8.65 -16.94 10.35
CA GLU A 198 -7.73 -17.37 9.30
C GLU A 198 -7.18 -16.19 8.50
N PHE A 199 -6.18 -16.45 7.65
CA PHE A 199 -5.65 -15.45 6.74
C PHE A 199 -6.69 -15.11 5.66
N PHE A 200 -6.95 -13.83 5.49
CA PHE A 200 -7.76 -13.31 4.39
C PHE A 200 -7.12 -12.06 3.80
N ASN A 201 -7.39 -11.83 2.55
CA ASN A 201 -7.01 -10.58 1.88
C ASN A 201 -8.28 -9.85 1.38
N LYS A 202 -8.97 -10.39 0.40
CA LYS A 202 -10.28 -9.88 -0.04
C LYS A 202 -11.29 -11.01 -0.12
N ILE A 203 -12.41 -10.87 0.57
CA ILE A 203 -13.54 -11.80 0.49
C ILE A 203 -14.55 -11.24 -0.50
N MET A 204 -15.00 -12.07 -1.42
CA MET A 204 -15.96 -11.69 -2.44
C MET A 204 -17.22 -12.56 -2.34
N TYR A 205 -18.36 -11.92 -2.14
CA TYR A 205 -19.65 -12.58 -2.27
C TYR A 205 -19.99 -12.74 -3.74
N MET A 206 -20.35 -13.96 -4.09
CA MET A 206 -20.79 -14.33 -5.44
C MET A 206 -22.31 -14.50 -5.43
N PRO A 207 -23.03 -13.97 -6.44
CA PRO A 207 -24.48 -14.14 -6.57
C PRO A 207 -24.90 -15.59 -6.69
#